data_abfb9e105b2d2425ddc42948a3733134
#
_entry.id   abfb9e105b2d2425ddc42948a3733134
#
_cell.length_a   1.000
_cell.length_b   1.000
_cell.length_c   1.000
_cell.angle_alpha   90.00
_cell.angle_beta   90.00
_cell.angle_gamma   90.00
#
_symmetry.space_group_name_H-M   'P 1'
#
loop_
_entity.id
_entity.type
_entity.pdbx_description
1 polymer ?
#
loop_
_entity_poly.entity_id
_entity_poly.type
_entity_poly.pdbx_seq_one_letter_code
_entity_poly.pdbx_strand_id
1 'polypeptide(L)'
;MTIRFHQNDLPDLSRYDVEAVAIDTETLGLKPHRDRLCVVQLSPGDGTADIVQIATGQSSAPNLTALLGNPKITKLFHYARFDI
;
A
#
# COMPACT_ATOMS: atom_id res chain seq x y z
N MET A 1 8.48 -7.21 -14.71
CA MET A 1 7.48 -6.73 -13.74
C MET A 1 7.27 -5.23 -13.91
N THR A 2 6.05 -4.80 -13.93
CA THR A 2 5.73 -3.38 -13.97
C THR A 2 5.41 -2.88 -12.58
N ILE A 3 6.08 -1.81 -12.17
CA ILE A 3 5.87 -1.19 -10.87
C ILE A 3 5.39 0.24 -11.10
N ARG A 4 4.28 0.60 -10.47
CA ARG A 4 3.70 1.93 -10.55
C ARG A 4 3.79 2.62 -9.19
N PHE A 5 4.18 3.88 -9.21
CA PHE A 5 4.34 4.67 -7.99
C PHE A 5 3.23 5.70 -7.87
N HIS A 6 2.65 5.80 -6.69
CA HIS A 6 1.57 6.72 -6.40
C HIS A 6 1.85 7.45 -5.09
N GLN A 7 1.33 8.65 -4.97
CA GLN A 7 1.40 9.42 -3.73
C GLN A 7 -0.01 9.56 -3.17
N ASN A 8 -0.12 9.34 -1.87
CA ASN A 8 -1.31 9.57 -1.05
C ASN A 8 -2.39 8.52 -1.19
N ASP A 9 -2.60 7.91 -2.35
CA ASP A 9 -3.64 6.90 -2.54
C ASP A 9 -3.42 6.18 -3.88
N LEU A 10 -4.15 5.10 -4.08
CA LEU A 10 -4.27 4.48 -5.39
C LEU A 10 -5.16 5.35 -6.28
N PRO A 11 -4.84 5.45 -7.59
CA PRO A 11 -5.66 6.27 -8.48
C PRO A 11 -7.06 5.68 -8.72
N ASP A 12 -7.16 4.34 -8.71
CA ASP A 12 -8.42 3.62 -8.85
C ASP A 12 -8.23 2.18 -8.37
N LEU A 13 -9.29 1.38 -8.40
CA LEU A 13 -9.28 -0.01 -7.97
C LEU A 13 -9.54 -1.00 -9.11
N SER A 14 -9.43 -0.55 -10.36
CA SER A 14 -9.78 -1.39 -11.51
C SER A 14 -8.92 -2.65 -11.63
N ARG A 15 -7.67 -2.61 -11.15
CA ARG A 15 -6.75 -3.75 -11.17
C ARG A 15 -6.92 -4.70 -9.99
N TYR A 16 -7.75 -4.32 -9.03
CA TYR A 16 -7.91 -5.05 -7.78
C TYR A 16 -9.25 -5.75 -7.65
N ASP A 17 -9.93 -5.98 -8.76
CA ASP A 17 -11.08 -6.87 -8.80
C ASP A 17 -10.58 -8.32 -8.89
N VAL A 18 -10.01 -8.79 -7.80
CA VAL A 18 -9.32 -10.08 -7.69
C VAL A 18 -9.71 -10.79 -6.40
N GLU A 19 -9.42 -12.08 -6.31
CA GLU A 19 -9.72 -12.85 -5.11
C GLU A 19 -8.76 -12.55 -3.97
N ALA A 20 -7.51 -12.21 -4.28
CA ALA A 20 -6.49 -11.95 -3.28
C ALA A 20 -5.52 -10.89 -3.76
N VAL A 21 -5.00 -10.13 -2.81
CA VAL A 21 -3.97 -9.12 -3.05
C VAL A 21 -2.84 -9.32 -2.05
N ALA A 22 -1.60 -9.28 -2.54
CA ALA A 22 -0.43 -9.29 -1.68
C ALA A 22 -0.12 -7.88 -1.22
N ILE A 23 0.13 -7.68 0.06
CA ILE A 23 0.35 -6.37 0.65
C ILE A 23 1.60 -6.40 1.52
N ASP A 24 2.57 -5.56 1.17
CA ASP A 24 3.73 -5.27 2.00
C ASP A 24 3.63 -3.85 2.52
N THR A 25 3.90 -3.66 3.81
CA THR A 25 3.94 -2.32 4.38
C THR A 25 5.30 -2.07 5.01
N GLU A 26 5.83 -0.88 4.79
CA GLU A 26 7.09 -0.45 5.33
C GLU A 26 6.95 0.96 5.87
N THR A 27 7.55 1.21 7.02
CA THR A 27 7.62 2.55 7.57
C THR A 27 9.05 3.02 7.43
N LEU A 28 9.25 4.08 6.65
CA LEU A 28 10.55 4.70 6.47
C LEU A 28 10.59 5.93 7.37
N GLY A 29 11.27 5.84 8.48
CA GLY A 29 11.37 6.98 9.37
C GLY A 29 12.50 6.78 10.35
N LEU A 30 13.59 7.52 10.14
CA LEU A 30 14.70 7.56 11.08
C LEU A 30 14.35 8.40 12.30
N LYS A 31 13.39 9.32 12.14
CA LYS A 31 12.95 10.23 13.18
C LYS A 31 11.46 10.04 13.43
N PRO A 32 11.09 9.41 14.54
CA PRO A 32 9.70 9.02 14.78
C PRO A 32 8.71 10.19 14.88
N HIS A 33 9.21 11.41 15.04
CA HIS A 33 8.36 12.59 15.19
C HIS A 33 8.25 13.42 13.92
N ARG A 34 8.95 13.03 12.85
CA ARG A 34 9.00 13.80 11.62
C ARG A 34 9.05 12.91 10.40
N ASP A 35 8.48 13.37 9.31
CA ASP A 35 8.69 12.87 7.95
C ASP A 35 8.60 11.35 7.83
N ARG A 36 7.72 10.75 8.61
CA ARG A 36 7.43 9.35 8.47
C ARG A 36 6.72 9.13 7.16
N LEU A 37 7.35 8.35 6.30
CA LEU A 37 6.68 7.82 5.14
C LEU A 37 6.25 6.40 5.46
N CYS A 38 4.99 6.12 5.21
CA CYS A 38 4.51 4.76 5.16
C CYS A 38 4.42 4.37 3.69
N VAL A 39 5.03 3.26 3.34
CA VAL A 39 5.01 2.75 1.98
C VAL A 39 4.20 1.47 1.98
N VAL A 40 3.17 1.44 1.15
CA VAL A 40 2.33 0.26 0.96
C VAL A 40 2.56 -0.26 -0.45
N GLN A 41 3.00 -1.51 -0.56
CA GLN A 41 3.16 -2.17 -1.84
C GLN A 41 2.05 -3.19 -2.00
N LEU A 42 1.37 -3.13 -3.14
CA LEU A 42 0.24 -4.02 -3.44
C LEU A 42 0.46 -4.71 -4.77
N SER A 43 0.06 -5.98 -4.84
CA SER A 43 0.11 -6.73 -6.10
C SER A 43 -1.14 -7.61 -6.24
N PRO A 44 -1.82 -7.51 -7.40
CA PRO A 44 -2.96 -8.39 -7.68
C PRO A 44 -2.56 -9.78 -8.19
N GLY A 45 -1.25 -10.04 -8.32
CA GLY A 45 -0.78 -11.35 -8.76
C GLY A 45 -0.62 -11.50 -10.27
N ASP A 46 -0.62 -10.40 -11.00
CA ASP A 46 -0.52 -10.40 -12.46
C ASP A 46 0.88 -10.00 -12.98
N GLY A 47 1.87 -9.98 -12.10
CA GLY A 47 3.22 -9.52 -12.45
C GLY A 47 3.39 -8.01 -12.35
N THR A 48 2.40 -7.30 -11.83
CA THR A 48 2.50 -5.86 -11.58
C THR A 48 2.40 -5.55 -10.09
N ALA A 49 2.86 -4.36 -9.70
CA ALA A 49 2.74 -3.89 -8.34
C ALA A 49 2.48 -2.38 -8.33
N ASP A 50 1.75 -1.94 -7.33
CA ASP A 50 1.55 -0.53 -7.04
C ASP A 50 2.22 -0.20 -5.71
N ILE A 51 2.96 0.90 -5.67
CA ILE A 51 3.59 1.40 -4.46
C ILE A 51 2.94 2.73 -4.12
N VAL A 52 2.33 2.80 -2.94
CA VAL A 52 1.67 4.01 -2.46
C VAL A 52 2.48 4.59 -1.32
N GLN A 53 2.90 5.83 -1.46
CA GLN A 53 3.58 6.58 -0.41
C GLN A 53 2.57 7.43 0.35
N ILE A 54 2.47 7.20 1.64
CA ILE A 54 1.53 7.91 2.50
C ILE A 54 2.32 8.78 3.47
N ALA A 55 2.13 10.08 3.38
CA ALA A 55 2.84 11.04 4.22
C ALA A 55 2.25 11.08 5.62
N THR A 56 3.09 11.42 6.59
CA THR A 56 2.65 11.68 7.97
C THR A 56 1.65 12.85 7.97
N GLY A 57 0.54 12.65 8.68
CA GLY A 57 -0.51 13.67 8.77
C GLY A 57 -1.54 13.60 7.67
N GLN A 58 -1.38 12.68 6.71
CA GLN A 58 -2.41 12.47 5.70
C GLN A 58 -3.68 11.90 6.36
N SER A 59 -4.81 12.53 6.09
CA SER A 59 -6.06 12.18 6.76
C SER A 59 -6.81 11.03 6.12
N SER A 60 -6.62 10.78 4.82
CA SER A 60 -7.37 9.71 4.16
C SER A 60 -6.66 9.22 2.91
N ALA A 61 -6.94 7.95 2.58
CA ALA A 61 -6.60 7.32 1.32
C ALA A 61 -7.81 6.47 0.91
N PRO A 62 -8.83 7.09 0.30
CA PRO A 62 -10.13 6.43 0.14
C PRO A 62 -10.08 5.15 -0.69
N ASN A 63 -9.32 5.12 -1.78
CA ASN A 63 -9.24 3.91 -2.59
C ASN A 63 -8.50 2.78 -1.87
N LEU A 64 -7.38 3.11 -1.23
CA LEU A 64 -6.64 2.13 -0.44
C LEU A 64 -7.50 1.60 0.71
N THR A 65 -8.21 2.47 1.41
CA THR A 65 -9.10 2.10 2.49
C THR A 65 -10.23 1.18 2.00
N ALA A 66 -10.81 1.49 0.86
CA ALA A 66 -11.85 0.66 0.26
C ALA A 66 -11.35 -0.74 -0.09
N LEU A 67 -10.12 -0.82 -0.64
CA LEU A 67 -9.51 -2.11 -0.95
C LEU A 67 -9.26 -2.93 0.32
N LEU A 68 -8.67 -2.33 1.33
CA LEU A 68 -8.35 -3.01 2.58
C LEU A 68 -9.60 -3.44 3.34
N GLY A 69 -10.69 -2.71 3.21
CA GLY A 69 -11.94 -3.01 3.88
C GLY A 69 -12.88 -3.93 3.09
N ASN A 70 -12.50 -4.34 1.88
CA ASN A 70 -13.39 -5.17 1.06
C ASN A 70 -13.33 -6.63 1.52
N PRO A 71 -14.43 -7.17 2.10
CA PRO A 71 -14.40 -8.53 2.63
C PRO A 71 -14.34 -9.63 1.56
N LYS A 72 -14.59 -9.27 0.31
CA LYS A 72 -14.53 -10.24 -0.80
C LYS A 72 -13.11 -10.48 -1.30
N ILE A 73 -12.16 -9.64 -0.89
CA ILE A 73 -10.76 -9.75 -1.32
C ILE A 73 -9.94 -10.22 -0.12
N THR A 74 -9.22 -11.31 -0.29
CA THR A 74 -8.28 -11.80 0.72
C THR A 74 -7.01 -10.97 0.67
N LYS A 75 -6.58 -10.46 1.81
CA LYS A 75 -5.35 -9.68 1.92
C LYS A 75 -4.26 -10.57 2.50
N LEU A 76 -3.16 -10.70 1.76
CA LEU A 76 -2.00 -11.47 2.16
C LEU A 76 -0.93 -10.49 2.62
N PHE A 77 -0.89 -10.25 3.93
CA PHE A 77 0.01 -9.26 4.50
C PHE A 77 1.40 -9.84 4.72
N HIS A 78 2.40 -9.06 4.37
CA HIS A 78 3.78 -9.31 4.73
C HIS A 78 4.33 -8.03 5.35
N TYR A 79 4.90 -8.15 6.54
CA TYR A 79 5.47 -7.00 7.24
C TYR A 79 6.98 -7.07 7.18
N ALA A 80 7.58 -6.10 6.53
CA ALA A 80 9.01 -5.92 6.56
C ALA A 80 9.34 -4.82 7.58
N ARG A 81 10.37 -5.07 8.36
CA ARG A 81 10.88 -4.13 9.34
C ARG A 81 12.28 -3.73 8.95
N PHE A 82 12.52 -2.45 8.88
CA PHE A 82 13.90 -1.96 8.79
C PHE A 82 14.40 -1.63 10.18
N ASP A 83 15.41 -2.34 10.60
CA ASP A 83 16.16 -1.98 11.79
C ASP A 83 17.27 -1.03 11.36
N ILE A 84 17.07 0.21 11.64
CA ILE A 84 18.03 1.25 11.28
C ILE A 84 18.68 1.76 12.55
#